data_909cc3b1c9aab9746d82cddfe2af4665
#
_entry.id   909cc3b1c9aab9746d82cddfe2af4665
#
_cell.length_a   1.000
_cell.length_b   1.000
_cell.length_c   1.000
_cell.angle_alpha   90.00
_cell.angle_beta   90.00
_cell.angle_gamma   90.00
#
_symmetry.space_group_name_H-M   'P 1'
#
loop_
_entity.id
_entity.type
_entity.pdbx_description
1 polymer ?
#
loop_
_entity_poly.entity_id
_entity_poly.type
_entity_poly.pdbx_seq_one_letter_code
_entity_poly.pdbx_strand_id
1 'polypeptide(L)'
;MMIETYSSQNYHFSMNKRHSIRTSFILIVIFLAAAGMLLFAARRFPGFAQWYSVAIYPALVGSIGRLCGVISWSVAELLCFLLPALIIIDLVLSGIRKHLGGALIRFLLLASILFFLYAACCGVNYYREPFVSKETIESAEISQVDLVEFCEYTASELNECYKNPESDNEFSVPEYPEGDLLRDEAVTAILSIGDTRLIGYYPRPKILRFISGFFSTMGVSGIYSPFTIEANINGDMPGMEMPFTACHELSHLRGFMNEGEANYIGWLACISSDNKSFNRSGWLIAWSYAGAALRRTDPGKFAEIYEKLPSEAIRELTENNEFWRSHKTKASDVQDKVNDAYLKSNGQDQGIESYGQLTTLMLTWFKTKGL
;
A
#
# COMPACT_ATOMS: atom_id res chain seq x y z
N MET A 1 30.49 -23.22 53.27
CA MET A 1 30.25 -23.82 51.95
C MET A 1 28.89 -23.49 51.33
N MET A 2 27.74 -23.47 52.04
CA MET A 2 26.43 -23.06 51.49
C MET A 2 26.30 -21.56 51.26
N ILE A 3 26.94 -20.70 52.02
CA ILE A 3 26.83 -19.22 51.91
C ILE A 3 27.65 -18.69 50.72
N GLU A 4 28.77 -19.31 50.38
CA GLU A 4 29.63 -18.92 49.26
C GLU A 4 29.00 -19.25 47.90
N THR A 5 28.28 -20.38 47.79
CA THR A 5 27.56 -20.75 46.56
C THR A 5 26.37 -19.82 46.26
N TYR A 6 25.68 -19.32 47.31
CA TYR A 6 24.56 -18.38 47.14
C TYR A 6 25.03 -16.97 46.72
N SER A 7 26.19 -16.53 47.21
CA SER A 7 26.83 -15.26 46.84
C SER A 7 27.32 -15.26 45.38
N SER A 8 27.95 -16.36 44.93
CA SER A 8 28.46 -16.47 43.56
C SER A 8 27.33 -16.55 42.51
N GLN A 9 26.25 -17.27 42.80
CA GLN A 9 25.09 -17.32 41.93
C GLN A 9 24.39 -15.96 41.79
N ASN A 10 24.23 -15.20 42.87
CA ASN A 10 23.67 -13.86 42.84
C ASN A 10 24.58 -12.87 42.10
N TYR A 11 25.89 -13.01 42.20
CA TYR A 11 26.86 -12.17 41.49
C TYR A 11 26.84 -12.44 39.98
N HIS A 12 26.83 -13.71 39.57
CA HIS A 12 26.70 -14.11 38.16
C HIS A 12 25.35 -13.68 37.55
N PHE A 13 24.24 -13.78 38.29
CA PHE A 13 22.92 -13.34 37.84
C PHE A 13 22.87 -11.82 37.70
N SER A 14 23.48 -11.06 38.60
CA SER A 14 23.58 -9.59 38.54
C SER A 14 24.48 -9.13 37.40
N MET A 15 25.59 -9.78 37.13
CA MET A 15 26.49 -9.48 36.00
C MET A 15 25.85 -9.78 34.66
N ASN A 16 25.20 -10.92 34.49
CA ASN A 16 24.46 -11.25 33.25
C ASN A 16 23.33 -10.26 32.95
N LYS A 17 22.64 -9.80 33.99
CA LYS A 17 21.55 -8.79 33.83
C LYS A 17 22.09 -7.42 33.42
N ARG A 18 23.19 -6.95 33.98
CA ARG A 18 23.86 -5.68 33.59
C ARG A 18 24.41 -5.77 32.16
N HIS A 19 24.94 -6.91 31.76
CA HIS A 19 25.46 -7.16 30.42
C HIS A 19 24.30 -7.10 29.40
N SER A 20 23.18 -7.76 29.67
CA SER A 20 21.98 -7.76 28.82
C SER A 20 21.42 -6.35 28.61
N ILE A 21 21.32 -5.54 29.67
CA ILE A 21 20.84 -4.15 29.60
C ILE A 21 21.78 -3.29 28.74
N ARG A 22 23.09 -3.41 28.96
CA ARG A 22 24.10 -2.66 28.20
C ARG A 22 24.08 -3.02 26.72
N THR A 23 23.96 -4.30 26.39
CA THR A 23 23.84 -4.78 25.00
C THR A 23 22.59 -4.24 24.34
N SER A 24 21.43 -4.31 25.01
CA SER A 24 20.17 -3.76 24.48
C SER A 24 20.28 -2.25 24.22
N PHE A 25 20.90 -1.49 25.12
CA PHE A 25 21.09 -0.05 24.92
C PHE A 25 22.00 0.25 23.71
N ILE A 26 23.08 -0.49 23.54
CA ILE A 26 23.97 -0.37 22.37
C ILE A 26 23.18 -0.64 21.07
N LEU A 27 22.39 -1.72 21.05
CA LEU A 27 21.57 -2.08 19.88
C LEU A 27 20.52 -1.00 19.57
N ILE A 28 19.84 -0.43 20.57
CA ILE A 28 18.92 0.70 20.40
C ILE A 28 19.62 1.86 19.68
N VAL A 29 20.79 2.26 20.16
CA VAL A 29 21.56 3.36 19.56
C VAL A 29 21.97 3.03 18.13
N ILE A 30 22.40 1.79 17.85
CA ILE A 30 22.80 1.34 16.51
C ILE A 30 21.61 1.41 15.54
N PHE A 31 20.44 0.85 15.92
CA PHE A 31 19.26 0.86 15.05
C PHE A 31 18.74 2.27 14.79
N LEU A 32 18.65 3.13 15.82
CA LEU A 32 18.23 4.51 15.67
C LEU A 32 19.21 5.33 14.81
N ALA A 33 20.53 5.15 15.03
CA ALA A 33 21.54 5.82 14.22
C ALA A 33 21.50 5.36 12.76
N ALA A 34 21.37 4.05 12.52
CA ALA A 34 21.26 3.50 11.16
C ALA A 34 20.00 4.01 10.44
N ALA A 35 18.83 4.00 11.10
CA ALA A 35 17.61 4.57 10.56
C ALA A 35 17.76 6.07 10.25
N GLY A 36 18.30 6.84 11.19
CA GLY A 36 18.54 8.26 11.01
C GLY A 36 19.51 8.57 9.86
N MET A 37 20.59 7.80 9.71
CA MET A 37 21.54 7.93 8.60
C MET A 37 20.89 7.62 7.25
N LEU A 38 20.08 6.55 7.16
CA LEU A 38 19.37 6.20 5.93
C LEU A 38 18.42 7.33 5.50
N LEU A 39 17.56 7.80 6.41
CA LEU A 39 16.61 8.88 6.12
C LEU A 39 17.31 10.20 5.83
N PHE A 40 18.40 10.52 6.53
CA PHE A 40 19.21 11.69 6.25
C PHE A 40 19.84 11.61 4.86
N ALA A 41 20.41 10.45 4.51
CA ALA A 41 21.01 10.25 3.19
C ALA A 41 19.98 10.36 2.06
N ALA A 42 18.80 9.77 2.24
CA ALA A 42 17.71 9.86 1.27
C ALA A 42 17.24 11.30 1.01
N ARG A 43 17.20 12.13 2.06
CA ARG A 43 16.79 13.53 1.97
C ARG A 43 17.88 14.46 1.44
N ARG A 44 19.14 14.17 1.74
CA ARG A 44 20.24 15.12 1.55
C ARG A 44 21.07 14.86 0.30
N PHE A 45 21.19 13.59 -0.13
CA PHE A 45 22.04 13.24 -1.27
C PHE A 45 21.19 12.88 -2.50
N PRO A 46 21.19 13.72 -3.56
CA PRO A 46 20.48 13.42 -4.80
C PRO A 46 20.89 12.06 -5.36
N GLY A 47 19.91 11.29 -5.82
CA GLY A 47 20.12 9.96 -6.40
C GLY A 47 20.35 8.82 -5.39
N PHE A 48 20.60 9.10 -4.10
CA PHE A 48 20.79 8.05 -3.10
C PHE A 48 19.54 7.15 -2.98
N ALA A 49 18.36 7.75 -2.86
CA ALA A 49 17.10 6.99 -2.71
C ALA A 49 16.80 6.17 -3.99
N GLN A 50 17.06 6.72 -5.16
CA GLN A 50 16.93 5.98 -6.42
C GLN A 50 17.90 4.80 -6.49
N TRP A 51 19.18 5.02 -6.19
CA TRP A 51 20.16 3.94 -6.13
C TRP A 51 19.75 2.86 -5.12
N TYR A 52 19.33 3.26 -3.92
CA TYR A 52 18.87 2.34 -2.88
C TYR A 52 17.69 1.51 -3.33
N SER A 53 16.68 2.15 -3.94
CA SER A 53 15.46 1.50 -4.42
C SER A 53 15.71 0.46 -5.53
N VAL A 54 16.78 0.66 -6.31
CA VAL A 54 17.14 -0.26 -7.42
C VAL A 54 18.16 -1.30 -7.00
N ALA A 55 19.16 -0.94 -6.17
CA ALA A 55 20.30 -1.81 -5.86
C ALA A 55 20.14 -2.58 -4.54
N ILE A 56 19.58 -1.95 -3.50
CA ILE A 56 19.51 -2.52 -2.14
C ILE A 56 18.12 -3.08 -1.81
N TYR A 57 17.08 -2.28 -2.03
CA TYR A 57 15.72 -2.64 -1.63
C TYR A 57 15.21 -3.95 -2.26
N PRO A 58 15.49 -4.29 -3.52
CA PRO A 58 15.10 -5.59 -4.09
C PRO A 58 15.66 -6.81 -3.34
N ALA A 59 16.82 -6.68 -2.70
CA ALA A 59 17.37 -7.76 -1.88
C ALA A 59 16.56 -7.95 -0.57
N LEU A 60 16.01 -6.86 -0.01
CA LEU A 60 15.10 -6.94 1.15
C LEU A 60 13.78 -7.59 0.74
N VAL A 61 13.22 -7.24 -0.42
CA VAL A 61 12.03 -7.90 -0.99
C VAL A 61 12.31 -9.38 -1.23
N GLY A 62 13.44 -9.72 -1.83
CA GLY A 62 13.87 -11.09 -2.12
C GLY A 62 14.20 -11.93 -0.87
N SER A 63 14.43 -11.31 0.27
CA SER A 63 14.72 -12.00 1.55
C SER A 63 13.52 -11.99 2.50
N ILE A 64 13.19 -10.84 3.09
CA ILE A 64 12.08 -10.72 4.06
C ILE A 64 10.74 -11.02 3.39
N GLY A 65 10.47 -10.42 2.23
CA GLY A 65 9.22 -10.65 1.49
C GLY A 65 9.09 -12.10 1.03
N ARG A 66 10.18 -12.75 0.64
CA ARG A 66 10.15 -14.18 0.30
C ARG A 66 9.88 -15.05 1.51
N LEU A 67 10.50 -14.76 2.64
CA LEU A 67 10.28 -15.51 3.90
C LEU A 67 8.82 -15.40 4.35
N CYS A 68 8.28 -14.18 4.41
CA CYS A 68 6.86 -13.95 4.75
C CYS A 68 5.92 -14.50 3.66
N GLY A 69 6.36 -14.51 2.40
CA GLY A 69 5.62 -15.03 1.25
C GLY A 69 5.33 -16.53 1.30
N VAL A 70 6.14 -17.33 2.04
CA VAL A 70 5.89 -18.78 2.23
C VAL A 70 4.60 -19.04 3.00
N ILE A 71 4.21 -18.13 3.90
CA ILE A 71 3.00 -18.26 4.70
C ILE A 71 1.83 -17.71 3.87
N SER A 72 0.76 -18.48 3.72
CA SER A 72 -0.42 -18.08 2.92
C SER A 72 -1.23 -16.93 3.54
N TRP A 73 -1.15 -16.77 4.85
CA TRP A 73 -1.83 -15.72 5.62
C TRP A 73 -0.95 -14.48 5.75
N SER A 74 -1.56 -13.33 6.04
CA SER A 74 -0.82 -12.11 6.34
C SER A 74 -0.04 -12.25 7.65
N VAL A 75 1.29 -12.19 7.55
CA VAL A 75 2.16 -12.14 8.73
C VAL A 75 2.01 -10.79 9.42
N ALA A 76 1.78 -9.72 8.65
CA ALA A 76 1.50 -8.38 9.19
C ALA A 76 0.24 -8.40 10.06
N GLU A 77 -0.86 -9.01 9.59
CA GLU A 77 -2.09 -9.16 10.36
C GLU A 77 -1.85 -9.95 11.66
N LEU A 78 -1.11 -11.07 11.58
CA LEU A 78 -0.74 -11.86 12.76
C LEU A 78 0.07 -11.02 13.77
N LEU A 79 1.02 -10.22 13.30
CA LEU A 79 1.84 -9.36 14.15
C LEU A 79 1.03 -8.25 14.81
N CYS A 80 -0.04 -7.75 14.19
CA CYS A 80 -0.96 -6.78 14.79
C CYS A 80 -1.62 -7.30 16.09
N PHE A 81 -1.80 -8.60 16.22
CA PHE A 81 -2.31 -9.22 17.45
C PHE A 81 -1.19 -9.70 18.38
N LEU A 82 -0.19 -10.35 17.82
CA LEU A 82 0.87 -10.99 18.59
C LEU A 82 1.78 -9.98 19.32
N LEU A 83 2.19 -8.89 18.66
CA LEU A 83 3.10 -7.91 19.27
C LEU A 83 2.47 -7.21 20.48
N PRO A 84 1.24 -6.66 20.42
CA PRO A 84 0.59 -6.08 21.59
C PRO A 84 0.41 -7.11 22.73
N ALA A 85 0.02 -8.34 22.40
CA ALA A 85 -0.13 -9.40 23.39
C ALA A 85 1.18 -9.71 24.10
N LEU A 86 2.28 -9.83 23.35
CA LEU A 86 3.62 -10.05 23.94
C LEU A 86 4.08 -8.87 24.79
N ILE A 87 3.81 -7.63 24.36
CA ILE A 87 4.12 -6.43 25.15
C ILE A 87 3.34 -6.41 26.45
N ILE A 88 2.05 -6.72 26.43
CA ILE A 88 1.20 -6.78 27.62
C ILE A 88 1.69 -7.88 28.58
N ILE A 89 1.98 -9.08 28.07
CA ILE A 89 2.51 -10.18 28.87
C ILE A 89 3.84 -9.78 29.53
N ASP A 90 4.75 -9.16 28.76
CA ASP A 90 6.03 -8.70 29.28
C ASP A 90 5.88 -7.65 30.37
N LEU A 91 4.97 -6.69 30.19
CA LEU A 91 4.67 -5.65 31.19
C LEU A 91 4.12 -6.27 32.48
N VAL A 92 3.15 -7.20 32.38
CA VAL A 92 2.56 -7.88 33.55
C VAL A 92 3.62 -8.69 34.30
N LEU A 93 4.39 -9.51 33.60
CA LEU A 93 5.44 -10.32 34.22
C LEU A 93 6.54 -9.46 34.85
N SER A 94 6.88 -8.34 34.20
CA SER A 94 7.87 -7.38 34.72
C SER A 94 7.36 -6.62 35.93
N GLY A 95 6.06 -6.31 35.97
CA GLY A 95 5.38 -5.71 37.13
C GLY A 95 5.41 -6.65 38.34
N ILE A 96 5.01 -7.90 38.16
CA ILE A 96 5.06 -8.96 39.22
C ILE A 96 6.48 -9.11 39.79
N ARG A 97 7.49 -9.12 38.91
CA ARG A 97 8.90 -9.25 39.26
C ARG A 97 9.54 -7.93 39.74
N LYS A 98 8.79 -6.83 39.80
CA LYS A 98 9.27 -5.47 40.16
C LYS A 98 10.48 -5.02 39.30
N HIS A 99 10.43 -5.31 38.00
CA HIS A 99 11.51 -5.04 37.02
C HIS A 99 11.04 -4.25 35.79
N LEU A 100 10.18 -3.25 35.96
CA LEU A 100 9.61 -2.42 34.89
C LEU A 100 10.67 -1.72 34.01
N GLY A 101 11.82 -1.35 34.57
CA GLY A 101 12.93 -0.78 33.79
C GLY A 101 13.46 -1.73 32.70
N GLY A 102 13.44 -3.04 32.96
CA GLY A 102 13.79 -4.03 31.94
C GLY A 102 12.76 -4.15 30.82
N ALA A 103 11.46 -4.07 31.14
CA ALA A 103 10.39 -4.05 30.15
C ALA A 103 10.50 -2.82 29.24
N LEU A 104 10.75 -1.63 29.82
CA LEU A 104 10.95 -0.41 29.03
C LEU A 104 12.11 -0.55 28.03
N ILE A 105 13.24 -1.12 28.45
CA ILE A 105 14.39 -1.32 27.55
C ILE A 105 14.05 -2.28 26.41
N ARG A 106 13.32 -3.39 26.67
CA ARG A 106 12.87 -4.31 25.61
C ARG A 106 11.88 -3.65 24.66
N PHE A 107 10.95 -2.87 25.19
CA PHE A 107 10.02 -2.07 24.37
C PHE A 107 10.77 -1.07 23.49
N LEU A 108 11.73 -0.31 24.03
CA LEU A 108 12.56 0.62 23.27
C LEU A 108 13.40 -0.07 22.20
N LEU A 109 13.93 -1.26 22.51
CA LEU A 109 14.66 -2.07 21.53
C LEU A 109 13.74 -2.51 20.39
N LEU A 110 12.55 -3.04 20.70
CA LEU A 110 11.57 -3.40 19.67
C LEU A 110 11.19 -2.18 18.82
N ALA A 111 10.87 -1.05 19.45
CA ALA A 111 10.54 0.18 18.75
C ALA A 111 11.68 0.67 17.83
N SER A 112 12.95 0.56 18.27
CA SER A 112 14.11 0.94 17.46
C SER A 112 14.32 0.01 16.26
N ILE A 113 14.06 -1.30 16.43
CA ILE A 113 14.10 -2.27 15.32
C ILE A 113 12.99 -1.96 14.30
N LEU A 114 11.76 -1.75 14.77
CA LEU A 114 10.63 -1.41 13.89
C LEU A 114 10.89 -0.09 13.13
N PHE A 115 11.44 0.93 13.81
CA PHE A 115 11.78 2.19 13.16
C PHE A 115 12.89 2.01 12.11
N PHE A 116 13.88 1.17 12.37
CA PHE A 116 14.90 0.85 11.37
C PHE A 116 14.31 0.10 10.17
N LEU A 117 13.46 -0.90 10.40
CA LEU A 117 12.77 -1.61 9.30
C LEU A 117 11.88 -0.67 8.49
N TYR A 118 11.14 0.23 9.15
CA TYR A 118 10.38 1.27 8.47
C TYR A 118 11.30 2.14 7.59
N ALA A 119 12.40 2.65 8.13
CA ALA A 119 13.34 3.48 7.38
C ALA A 119 13.91 2.75 6.16
N ALA A 120 14.33 1.48 6.34
CA ALA A 120 14.93 0.67 5.30
C ALA A 120 13.92 0.19 4.24
N CYS A 121 12.72 -0.23 4.64
CA CYS A 121 11.76 -0.87 3.74
C CYS A 121 10.70 0.09 3.17
N CYS A 122 10.58 1.31 3.70
CA CYS A 122 9.59 2.29 3.29
C CYS A 122 10.17 3.71 3.21
N GLY A 123 10.72 4.22 4.32
CA GLY A 123 11.10 5.62 4.49
C GLY A 123 12.06 6.17 3.45
N VAL A 124 13.09 5.41 3.04
CA VAL A 124 14.03 5.81 1.97
C VAL A 124 13.31 5.94 0.64
N ASN A 125 12.39 5.03 0.35
CA ASN A 125 11.71 4.92 -0.93
C ASN A 125 10.75 6.10 -1.23
N TYR A 126 10.35 6.89 -0.23
CA TYR A 126 9.61 8.15 -0.45
C TYR A 126 10.39 9.20 -1.25
N TYR A 127 11.72 9.09 -1.26
CA TYR A 127 12.63 10.06 -1.91
C TYR A 127 13.22 9.55 -3.21
N ARG A 128 12.71 8.42 -3.75
CA ARG A 128 13.13 7.91 -5.07
C ARG A 128 12.62 8.80 -6.20
N GLU A 129 13.16 8.61 -7.39
CA GLU A 129 12.66 9.26 -8.60
C GLU A 129 11.20 8.84 -8.89
N PRO A 130 10.34 9.79 -9.30
CA PRO A 130 8.94 9.52 -9.57
C PRO A 130 8.77 8.56 -10.76
N PHE A 131 7.64 7.84 -10.77
CA PHE A 131 7.30 6.92 -11.86
C PHE A 131 7.03 7.67 -13.17
N VAL A 132 6.30 8.78 -13.09
CA VAL A 132 6.13 9.73 -14.22
C VAL A 132 6.86 11.02 -13.86
N SER A 133 7.77 11.47 -14.71
CA SER A 133 8.54 12.68 -14.42
C SER A 133 7.67 13.94 -14.44
N LYS A 134 8.08 14.96 -13.69
CA LYS A 134 7.36 16.23 -13.66
C LYS A 134 7.33 16.88 -15.05
N GLU A 135 8.44 16.79 -15.78
CA GLU A 135 8.56 17.30 -17.14
C GLU A 135 7.54 16.64 -18.08
N THR A 136 7.30 15.33 -17.94
CA THR A 136 6.29 14.61 -18.72
C THR A 136 4.88 15.11 -18.40
N ILE A 137 4.56 15.33 -17.12
CA ILE A 137 3.26 15.85 -16.69
C ILE A 137 3.05 17.28 -17.20
N GLU A 138 4.05 18.15 -17.05
CA GLU A 138 3.98 19.55 -17.47
C GLU A 138 3.89 19.67 -19.00
N SER A 139 4.63 18.86 -19.75
CA SER A 139 4.62 18.87 -21.22
C SER A 139 3.31 18.34 -21.81
N ALA A 140 2.49 17.63 -21.07
CA ALA A 140 1.20 17.13 -21.53
C ALA A 140 0.15 18.25 -21.71
N GLU A 141 0.31 19.43 -21.07
CA GLU A 141 -0.59 20.58 -21.17
C GLU A 141 -2.07 20.19 -21.09
N ILE A 142 -2.44 19.51 -20.01
CA ILE A 142 -3.77 18.92 -19.81
C ILE A 142 -4.85 20.02 -19.77
N SER A 143 -5.93 19.82 -20.53
CA SER A 143 -7.06 20.73 -20.65
C SER A 143 -8.39 20.08 -20.21
N GLN A 144 -9.44 20.89 -20.14
CA GLN A 144 -10.80 20.40 -19.92
C GLN A 144 -11.29 19.51 -21.08
N VAL A 145 -10.82 19.74 -22.30
CA VAL A 145 -11.19 18.92 -23.47
C VAL A 145 -10.62 17.51 -23.29
N ASP A 146 -9.36 17.39 -22.87
CA ASP A 146 -8.72 16.09 -22.63
C ASP A 146 -9.47 15.29 -21.55
N LEU A 147 -10.03 15.96 -20.54
CA LEU A 147 -10.83 15.29 -19.50
C LEU A 147 -12.14 14.72 -20.08
N VAL A 148 -12.80 15.48 -20.96
CA VAL A 148 -14.04 15.02 -21.64
C VAL A 148 -13.71 13.83 -22.53
N GLU A 149 -12.69 13.94 -23.39
CA GLU A 149 -12.27 12.88 -24.31
C GLU A 149 -11.85 11.61 -23.56
N PHE A 150 -11.12 11.75 -22.46
CA PHE A 150 -10.74 10.61 -21.61
C PHE A 150 -11.96 9.95 -20.95
N CYS A 151 -12.96 10.73 -20.51
CA CYS A 151 -14.20 10.16 -19.97
C CYS A 151 -15.00 9.42 -21.05
N GLU A 152 -15.07 9.94 -22.28
CA GLU A 152 -15.69 9.27 -23.41
C GLU A 152 -14.95 7.97 -23.77
N TYR A 153 -13.63 8.01 -23.81
CA TYR A 153 -12.79 6.84 -24.02
C TYR A 153 -13.00 5.78 -22.91
N THR A 154 -13.00 6.19 -21.65
CA THR A 154 -13.26 5.30 -20.50
C THR A 154 -14.65 4.64 -20.60
N ALA A 155 -15.67 5.39 -21.02
CA ALA A 155 -17.02 4.84 -21.24
C ALA A 155 -17.02 3.81 -22.37
N SER A 156 -16.27 4.05 -23.45
CA SER A 156 -16.09 3.08 -24.54
C SER A 156 -15.42 1.80 -24.09
N GLU A 157 -14.32 1.90 -23.33
CA GLU A 157 -13.60 0.75 -22.78
C GLU A 157 -14.46 -0.06 -21.81
N LEU A 158 -15.25 0.61 -20.95
CA LEU A 158 -16.23 -0.06 -20.10
C LEU A 158 -17.26 -0.83 -20.91
N ASN A 159 -17.80 -0.25 -21.99
CA ASN A 159 -18.72 -0.98 -22.87
C ASN A 159 -18.06 -2.23 -23.46
N GLU A 160 -16.78 -2.19 -23.85
CA GLU A 160 -16.06 -3.37 -24.33
C GLU A 160 -15.85 -4.43 -23.23
N CYS A 161 -15.55 -3.99 -21.99
CA CYS A 161 -15.36 -4.91 -20.85
C CYS A 161 -16.62 -5.73 -20.53
N TYR A 162 -17.81 -5.18 -20.79
CA TYR A 162 -19.09 -5.84 -20.48
C TYR A 162 -19.69 -6.60 -21.66
N LYS A 163 -19.12 -6.49 -22.88
CA LYS A 163 -19.56 -7.28 -24.03
C LYS A 163 -19.17 -8.77 -23.85
N ASN A 164 -20.15 -9.65 -24.03
CA ASN A 164 -19.91 -11.08 -24.15
C ASN A 164 -20.14 -11.53 -25.58
N PRO A 165 -19.10 -11.87 -26.35
CA PRO A 165 -19.25 -12.33 -27.74
C PRO A 165 -19.89 -13.71 -27.88
N GLU A 166 -20.03 -14.50 -26.80
CA GLU A 166 -20.52 -15.89 -26.83
C GLU A 166 -21.98 -16.05 -26.37
N SER A 167 -22.66 -14.98 -25.98
CA SER A 167 -23.99 -15.02 -25.39
C SER A 167 -24.97 -14.14 -26.17
N ASP A 168 -26.16 -14.71 -26.52
CA ASP A 168 -27.30 -13.95 -27.01
C ASP A 168 -27.85 -12.93 -25.97
N ASN A 169 -27.44 -13.05 -24.71
CA ASN A 169 -27.59 -12.04 -23.69
C ASN A 169 -26.40 -11.08 -23.80
N GLU A 170 -26.66 -9.86 -24.18
CA GLU A 170 -25.74 -8.81 -24.57
C GLU A 170 -24.68 -8.48 -23.52
N PHE A 171 -24.86 -8.89 -22.26
CA PHE A 171 -23.96 -8.60 -21.14
C PHE A 171 -23.78 -9.82 -20.23
N SER A 172 -22.55 -10.36 -20.18
CA SER A 172 -22.11 -11.31 -19.17
C SER A 172 -20.95 -10.68 -18.40
N VAL A 173 -21.16 -10.49 -17.13
CA VAL A 173 -20.14 -9.91 -16.21
C VAL A 173 -19.23 -11.04 -15.75
N PRO A 174 -17.95 -11.10 -16.18
CA PRO A 174 -17.01 -12.07 -15.62
C PRO A 174 -16.88 -11.82 -14.11
N GLU A 175 -16.93 -12.86 -13.31
CA GLU A 175 -16.68 -12.73 -11.87
C GLU A 175 -15.26 -12.20 -11.61
N TYR A 176 -15.08 -11.45 -10.54
CA TYR A 176 -13.75 -11.05 -10.09
C TYR A 176 -13.02 -12.27 -9.53
N PRO A 177 -11.73 -12.44 -9.85
CA PRO A 177 -10.97 -13.55 -9.29
C PRO A 177 -10.82 -13.40 -7.78
N GLU A 178 -10.87 -14.51 -7.07
CA GLU A 178 -10.72 -14.56 -5.63
C GLU A 178 -9.51 -15.40 -5.21
N GLY A 179 -9.13 -15.31 -3.96
CA GLY A 179 -8.12 -16.15 -3.33
C GLY A 179 -6.79 -16.14 -4.07
N ASP A 180 -6.29 -17.31 -4.43
CA ASP A 180 -4.98 -17.45 -5.08
C ASP A 180 -4.98 -16.93 -6.51
N LEU A 181 -6.11 -17.03 -7.22
CA LEU A 181 -6.22 -16.51 -8.58
C LEU A 181 -6.07 -14.98 -8.63
N LEU A 182 -6.76 -14.25 -7.76
CA LEU A 182 -6.59 -12.79 -7.62
C LEU A 182 -5.13 -12.42 -7.35
N ARG A 183 -4.49 -13.17 -6.45
CA ARG A 183 -3.12 -12.90 -6.01
C ARG A 183 -2.08 -13.13 -7.10
N ASP A 184 -2.25 -14.17 -7.92
CA ASP A 184 -1.37 -14.47 -9.03
C ASP A 184 -1.58 -13.50 -10.19
N GLU A 185 -2.83 -13.21 -10.53
CA GLU A 185 -3.18 -12.27 -11.58
C GLU A 185 -2.68 -10.84 -11.27
N ALA A 186 -2.73 -10.40 -10.00
CA ALA A 186 -2.20 -9.10 -9.60
C ALA A 186 -0.69 -8.98 -9.89
N VAL A 187 0.09 -10.02 -9.61
CA VAL A 187 1.52 -10.05 -9.94
C VAL A 187 1.72 -10.04 -11.47
N THR A 188 0.93 -10.81 -12.19
CA THR A 188 0.98 -10.83 -13.67
C THR A 188 0.64 -9.47 -14.25
N ALA A 189 -0.41 -8.81 -13.74
CA ALA A 189 -0.84 -7.49 -14.18
C ALA A 189 0.23 -6.40 -13.95
N ILE A 190 0.91 -6.40 -12.82
CA ILE A 190 2.04 -5.46 -12.59
C ILE A 190 3.17 -5.69 -13.60
N LEU A 191 3.48 -6.94 -13.88
CA LEU A 191 4.56 -7.27 -14.83
C LEU A 191 4.18 -6.98 -16.28
N SER A 192 2.90 -7.02 -16.65
CA SER A 192 2.40 -6.71 -18.00
C SER A 192 2.59 -5.25 -18.41
N ILE A 193 2.80 -4.33 -17.44
CA ILE A 193 3.17 -2.94 -17.75
C ILE A 193 4.46 -2.87 -18.57
N GLY A 194 5.38 -3.83 -18.41
CA GLY A 194 6.63 -3.91 -19.15
C GLY A 194 7.70 -2.88 -18.74
N ASP A 195 7.47 -2.08 -17.69
CA ASP A 195 8.45 -1.12 -17.18
C ASP A 195 9.54 -1.84 -16.37
N THR A 196 10.80 -1.60 -16.74
CA THR A 196 11.96 -2.24 -16.10
C THR A 196 12.07 -1.97 -14.60
N ARG A 197 11.53 -0.83 -14.13
CA ARG A 197 11.52 -0.46 -12.71
C ARG A 197 10.57 -1.33 -11.89
N LEU A 198 9.60 -1.98 -12.55
CA LEU A 198 8.63 -2.89 -11.94
C LEU A 198 9.02 -4.37 -12.08
N ILE A 199 10.03 -4.70 -12.90
CA ILE A 199 10.51 -6.07 -13.04
C ILE A 199 11.20 -6.54 -11.77
N GLY A 200 10.86 -7.75 -11.29
CA GLY A 200 11.50 -8.37 -10.13
C GLY A 200 10.62 -9.41 -9.45
N TYR A 201 11.08 -9.86 -8.29
CA TYR A 201 10.32 -10.78 -7.46
C TYR A 201 9.22 -10.03 -6.71
N TYR A 202 8.03 -10.58 -6.74
CA TYR A 202 6.87 -10.15 -5.95
C TYR A 202 6.38 -11.33 -5.08
N PRO A 203 6.34 -11.19 -3.73
CA PRO A 203 5.48 -12.06 -2.95
C PRO A 203 4.02 -11.78 -3.34
N ARG A 204 3.21 -12.84 -3.36
CA ARG A 204 1.77 -12.70 -3.65
C ARG A 204 1.10 -11.77 -2.64
N PRO A 205 0.19 -10.88 -3.03
CA PRO A 205 -0.60 -10.09 -2.10
C PRO A 205 -1.31 -10.98 -1.08
N LYS A 206 -1.57 -10.47 0.12
CA LYS A 206 -2.26 -11.17 1.19
C LYS A 206 -3.67 -10.59 1.36
N ILE A 207 -4.66 -11.46 1.50
CA ILE A 207 -6.02 -11.03 1.83
C ILE A 207 -6.15 -11.08 3.34
N LEU A 208 -6.42 -9.94 3.96
CA LEU A 208 -6.71 -9.81 5.39
C LEU A 208 -7.99 -10.57 5.72
N ARG A 209 -8.06 -11.19 6.90
CA ARG A 209 -9.19 -12.03 7.30
C ARG A 209 -9.85 -11.57 8.59
N PHE A 210 -9.06 -11.17 9.57
CA PHE A 210 -9.55 -10.85 10.90
C PHE A 210 -9.80 -9.37 11.11
N ILE A 211 -9.04 -8.50 10.43
CA ILE A 211 -9.13 -7.05 10.58
C ILE A 211 -9.82 -6.35 9.40
N SER A 212 -10.28 -7.10 8.37
CA SER A 212 -10.92 -6.52 7.17
C SER A 212 -12.10 -5.61 7.51
N GLY A 213 -13.08 -6.08 8.30
CA GLY A 213 -14.22 -5.23 8.68
C GLY A 213 -13.82 -4.00 9.50
N PHE A 214 -12.74 -4.07 10.31
CA PHE A 214 -12.18 -2.89 10.95
C PHE A 214 -11.57 -1.94 9.91
N PHE A 215 -10.85 -2.45 8.92
CA PHE A 215 -10.29 -1.66 7.82
C PHE A 215 -11.40 -0.96 7.03
N SER A 216 -12.51 -1.65 6.74
CA SER A 216 -13.67 -1.04 6.09
C SER A 216 -14.22 0.15 6.88
N THR A 217 -14.34 0.03 8.22
CA THR A 217 -14.77 1.15 9.09
C THR A 217 -13.77 2.30 9.17
N MET A 218 -12.50 2.07 8.83
CA MET A 218 -11.45 3.07 8.74
C MET A 218 -11.30 3.65 7.33
N GLY A 219 -12.03 3.14 6.33
CA GLY A 219 -11.91 3.56 4.94
C GLY A 219 -10.63 3.07 4.25
N VAL A 220 -10.07 1.94 4.70
CA VAL A 220 -8.79 1.40 4.21
C VAL A 220 -9.04 0.20 3.31
N SER A 221 -8.67 0.31 2.04
CA SER A 221 -8.77 -0.76 1.04
C SER A 221 -7.60 -1.75 1.08
N GLY A 222 -6.40 -1.27 1.41
CA GLY A 222 -5.20 -2.10 1.52
C GLY A 222 -4.11 -1.44 2.36
N ILE A 223 -3.03 -2.15 2.60
CA ILE A 223 -1.86 -1.62 3.29
C ILE A 223 -0.60 -2.41 2.95
N TYR A 224 0.44 -1.70 2.54
CA TYR A 224 1.79 -2.25 2.50
C TYR A 224 2.41 -2.29 3.88
N SER A 225 2.89 -3.45 4.31
CA SER A 225 3.63 -3.61 5.58
C SER A 225 5.14 -3.57 5.35
N PRO A 226 5.85 -2.52 5.80
CA PRO A 226 7.31 -2.44 5.68
C PRO A 226 8.05 -3.41 6.61
N PHE A 227 7.36 -3.98 7.60
CA PHE A 227 7.95 -4.88 8.59
C PHE A 227 8.04 -6.32 8.09
N THR A 228 7.15 -6.70 7.20
CA THR A 228 7.03 -8.04 6.62
C THR A 228 7.21 -8.05 5.11
N ILE A 229 7.27 -6.85 4.49
CA ILE A 229 7.29 -6.63 3.03
C ILE A 229 6.13 -7.39 2.39
N GLU A 230 4.92 -7.13 2.87
CA GLU A 230 3.67 -7.71 2.38
C GLU A 230 2.74 -6.63 1.85
N ALA A 231 2.18 -6.86 0.67
CA ALA A 231 1.02 -6.17 0.15
C ALA A 231 -0.23 -6.83 0.72
N ASN A 232 -1.05 -6.10 1.48
CA ASN A 232 -2.23 -6.63 2.15
C ASN A 232 -3.49 -5.94 1.63
N ILE A 233 -4.51 -6.73 1.31
CA ILE A 233 -5.78 -6.28 0.73
C ILE A 233 -6.87 -6.48 1.77
N ASN A 234 -7.75 -5.51 1.93
CA ASN A 234 -8.97 -5.65 2.71
C ASN A 234 -9.90 -6.69 2.04
N GLY A 235 -10.16 -7.81 2.69
CA GLY A 235 -10.99 -8.88 2.14
C GLY A 235 -12.51 -8.63 2.24
N ASP A 236 -12.92 -7.51 2.82
CA ASP A 236 -14.34 -7.15 3.03
C ASP A 236 -14.86 -6.18 1.95
N MET A 237 -13.97 -5.57 1.17
CA MET A 237 -14.34 -4.58 0.16
C MET A 237 -14.99 -5.18 -1.09
N PRO A 238 -15.72 -4.38 -1.89
CA PRO A 238 -16.33 -4.82 -3.13
C PRO A 238 -15.33 -5.37 -4.15
N GLY A 239 -15.77 -6.40 -4.90
CA GLY A 239 -14.92 -7.12 -5.85
C GLY A 239 -14.29 -6.23 -6.92
N MET A 240 -14.97 -5.16 -7.34
CA MET A 240 -14.44 -4.24 -8.35
C MET A 240 -13.15 -3.52 -7.92
N GLU A 241 -12.93 -3.31 -6.64
CA GLU A 241 -11.72 -2.64 -6.14
C GLU A 241 -10.57 -3.61 -5.86
N MET A 242 -10.84 -4.90 -5.67
CA MET A 242 -9.81 -5.87 -5.28
C MET A 242 -8.63 -5.97 -6.27
N PRO A 243 -8.83 -6.07 -7.61
CA PRO A 243 -7.72 -6.11 -8.56
C PRO A 243 -6.86 -4.84 -8.51
N PHE A 244 -7.52 -3.67 -8.51
CA PHE A 244 -6.85 -2.38 -8.43
C PHE A 244 -6.04 -2.24 -7.14
N THR A 245 -6.65 -2.52 -5.98
CA THR A 245 -5.98 -2.43 -4.69
C THR A 245 -4.81 -3.40 -4.59
N ALA A 246 -4.95 -4.62 -5.13
CA ALA A 246 -3.85 -5.57 -5.16
C ALA A 246 -2.64 -5.02 -5.92
N CYS A 247 -2.86 -4.43 -7.09
CA CYS A 247 -1.80 -3.81 -7.89
C CYS A 247 -1.24 -2.54 -7.24
N HIS A 248 -2.08 -1.74 -6.57
CA HIS A 248 -1.66 -0.58 -5.79
C HIS A 248 -0.69 -0.97 -4.66
N GLU A 249 -1.05 -1.96 -3.85
CA GLU A 249 -0.21 -2.43 -2.75
C GLU A 249 1.10 -3.09 -3.25
N LEU A 250 1.05 -3.77 -4.40
CA LEU A 250 2.26 -4.27 -5.06
C LEU A 250 3.16 -3.15 -5.58
N SER A 251 2.60 -1.99 -5.91
CA SER A 251 3.39 -0.80 -6.28
C SER A 251 4.21 -0.28 -5.09
N HIS A 252 3.59 -0.22 -3.90
CA HIS A 252 4.29 0.09 -2.66
C HIS A 252 5.36 -0.97 -2.34
N LEU A 253 5.03 -2.24 -2.52
CA LEU A 253 5.99 -3.33 -2.34
C LEU A 253 7.20 -3.20 -3.28
N ARG A 254 7.05 -2.57 -4.44
CA ARG A 254 8.14 -2.27 -5.37
C ARG A 254 8.88 -0.96 -5.04
N GLY A 255 8.49 -0.28 -3.98
CA GLY A 255 9.12 0.95 -3.48
C GLY A 255 8.57 2.24 -4.06
N PHE A 256 7.42 2.23 -4.73
CA PHE A 256 6.70 3.44 -5.10
C PHE A 256 5.77 3.83 -3.96
N MET A 257 6.26 4.71 -3.06
CA MET A 257 5.55 5.06 -1.81
C MET A 257 4.63 6.26 -1.96
N ASN A 258 4.68 6.98 -3.09
CA ASN A 258 3.75 8.07 -3.36
C ASN A 258 2.38 7.49 -3.73
N GLU A 259 1.31 7.94 -3.04
CA GLU A 259 -0.04 7.42 -3.24
C GLU A 259 -0.58 7.66 -4.64
N GLY A 260 -0.32 8.85 -5.21
CA GLY A 260 -0.72 9.17 -6.58
C GLY A 260 -0.05 8.25 -7.61
N GLU A 261 1.24 7.95 -7.41
CA GLU A 261 1.98 7.03 -8.27
C GLU A 261 1.54 5.57 -8.08
N ALA A 262 1.32 5.14 -6.83
CA ALA A 262 0.84 3.79 -6.55
C ALA A 262 -0.55 3.57 -7.15
N ASN A 263 -1.45 4.55 -7.05
CA ASN A 263 -2.74 4.54 -7.73
C ASN A 263 -2.59 4.46 -9.27
N TYR A 264 -1.67 5.24 -9.83
CA TYR A 264 -1.42 5.24 -11.27
C TYR A 264 -0.85 3.91 -11.76
N ILE A 265 0.14 3.34 -11.05
CA ILE A 265 0.72 2.04 -11.39
C ILE A 265 -0.33 0.94 -11.24
N GLY A 266 -1.14 0.97 -10.18
CA GLY A 266 -2.23 0.03 -9.94
C GLY A 266 -3.28 0.07 -11.06
N TRP A 267 -3.70 1.27 -11.47
CA TRP A 267 -4.59 1.46 -12.61
C TRP A 267 -3.96 0.96 -13.92
N LEU A 268 -2.73 1.36 -14.21
CA LEU A 268 -2.01 0.98 -15.43
C LEU A 268 -1.83 -0.54 -15.51
N ALA A 269 -1.53 -1.21 -14.39
CA ALA A 269 -1.46 -2.66 -14.31
C ALA A 269 -2.81 -3.31 -14.69
N CYS A 270 -3.90 -2.79 -14.13
CA CYS A 270 -5.23 -3.30 -14.40
C CYS A 270 -5.60 -3.16 -15.88
N ILE A 271 -5.42 -1.99 -16.50
CA ILE A 271 -5.78 -1.78 -17.91
C ILE A 271 -4.81 -2.47 -18.89
N SER A 272 -3.61 -2.82 -18.45
CA SER A 272 -2.61 -3.56 -19.25
C SER A 272 -2.73 -5.07 -19.10
N SER A 273 -3.62 -5.57 -18.24
CA SER A 273 -3.81 -6.99 -18.01
C SER A 273 -4.63 -7.64 -19.11
N ASP A 274 -4.28 -8.87 -19.49
CA ASP A 274 -5.10 -9.71 -20.37
C ASP A 274 -6.35 -10.27 -19.65
N ASN A 275 -6.39 -10.17 -18.32
CA ASN A 275 -7.54 -10.58 -17.51
C ASN A 275 -8.65 -9.53 -17.57
N LYS A 276 -9.79 -9.87 -18.17
CA LYS A 276 -10.93 -8.96 -18.37
C LYS A 276 -11.46 -8.37 -17.07
N SER A 277 -11.40 -9.09 -15.94
CA SER A 277 -11.87 -8.59 -14.64
C SER A 277 -10.92 -7.53 -14.08
N PHE A 278 -9.60 -7.69 -14.27
CA PHE A 278 -8.62 -6.65 -13.95
C PHE A 278 -8.81 -5.43 -14.82
N ASN A 279 -8.94 -5.63 -16.13
CA ASN A 279 -9.15 -4.56 -17.09
C ASN A 279 -10.41 -3.75 -16.73
N ARG A 280 -11.54 -4.43 -16.45
CA ARG A 280 -12.79 -3.82 -15.98
C ARG A 280 -12.60 -3.01 -14.68
N SER A 281 -11.92 -3.60 -13.68
CA SER A 281 -11.58 -2.90 -12.43
C SER A 281 -10.84 -1.59 -12.72
N GLY A 282 -9.82 -1.62 -13.57
CA GLY A 282 -9.05 -0.43 -13.95
C GLY A 282 -9.93 0.68 -14.57
N TRP A 283 -10.82 0.34 -15.50
CA TRP A 283 -11.70 1.32 -16.13
C TRP A 283 -12.80 1.84 -15.20
N LEU A 284 -13.33 1.02 -14.28
CA LEU A 284 -14.26 1.48 -13.24
C LEU A 284 -13.58 2.47 -12.29
N ILE A 285 -12.34 2.22 -11.91
CA ILE A 285 -11.53 3.16 -11.12
C ILE A 285 -11.26 4.45 -11.91
N ALA A 286 -10.88 4.35 -13.19
CA ALA A 286 -10.69 5.52 -14.05
C ALA A 286 -11.96 6.39 -14.09
N TRP A 287 -13.13 5.77 -14.29
CA TRP A 287 -14.40 6.47 -14.25
C TRP A 287 -14.68 7.11 -12.88
N SER A 288 -14.40 6.42 -11.80
CA SER A 288 -14.61 6.95 -10.44
C SER A 288 -13.85 8.25 -10.20
N TYR A 289 -12.63 8.37 -10.71
CA TYR A 289 -11.79 9.55 -10.55
C TYR A 289 -12.05 10.63 -11.61
N ALA A 290 -11.98 10.27 -12.89
CA ALA A 290 -12.14 11.23 -13.99
C ALA A 290 -13.60 11.70 -14.12
N GLY A 291 -14.56 10.81 -13.97
CA GLY A 291 -15.99 11.16 -13.96
C GLY A 291 -16.35 12.07 -12.79
N ALA A 292 -15.78 11.84 -11.59
CA ALA A 292 -15.96 12.77 -10.47
C ALA A 292 -15.34 14.16 -10.75
N ALA A 293 -14.20 14.21 -11.44
CA ALA A 293 -13.59 15.47 -11.87
C ALA A 293 -14.48 16.18 -12.91
N LEU A 294 -14.95 15.45 -13.92
CA LEU A 294 -15.84 15.97 -14.95
C LEU A 294 -17.17 16.48 -14.37
N ARG A 295 -17.77 15.73 -13.45
CA ARG A 295 -19.00 16.15 -12.76
C ARG A 295 -18.85 17.49 -12.04
N ARG A 296 -17.67 17.81 -11.51
CA ARG A 296 -17.40 19.09 -10.84
C ARG A 296 -17.18 20.23 -11.83
N THR A 297 -16.57 19.96 -12.97
CA THR A 297 -16.19 21.00 -13.94
C THR A 297 -17.21 21.19 -15.05
N ASP A 298 -17.89 20.11 -15.50
CA ASP A 298 -18.95 20.14 -16.52
C ASP A 298 -20.02 19.07 -16.22
N PRO A 299 -21.01 19.38 -15.34
CA PRO A 299 -22.09 18.45 -15.00
C PRO A 299 -22.94 18.01 -16.19
N GLY A 300 -23.05 18.87 -17.23
CA GLY A 300 -23.82 18.56 -18.42
C GLY A 300 -23.17 17.47 -19.26
N LYS A 301 -21.89 17.63 -19.56
CA LYS A 301 -21.09 16.59 -20.24
C LYS A 301 -20.97 15.30 -19.42
N PHE A 302 -20.82 15.42 -18.11
CA PHE A 302 -20.86 14.24 -17.25
C PHE A 302 -22.15 13.43 -17.41
N ALA A 303 -23.33 14.09 -17.38
CA ALA A 303 -24.61 13.41 -17.54
C ALA A 303 -24.73 12.71 -18.90
N GLU A 304 -24.33 13.41 -19.97
CA GLU A 304 -24.34 12.87 -21.35
C GLU A 304 -23.50 11.59 -21.47
N ILE A 305 -22.30 11.57 -20.87
CA ILE A 305 -21.39 10.41 -20.95
C ILE A 305 -21.85 9.31 -19.99
N TYR A 306 -22.34 9.67 -18.81
CA TYR A 306 -22.84 8.71 -17.81
C TYR A 306 -23.99 7.86 -18.36
N GLU A 307 -24.88 8.43 -19.19
CA GLU A 307 -25.97 7.70 -19.86
C GLU A 307 -25.46 6.66 -20.88
N LYS A 308 -24.22 6.76 -21.34
CA LYS A 308 -23.59 5.82 -22.27
C LYS A 308 -22.93 4.62 -21.57
N LEU A 309 -22.83 4.65 -20.24
CA LEU A 309 -22.23 3.55 -19.48
C LEU A 309 -23.16 2.32 -19.47
N PRO A 310 -22.58 1.10 -19.47
CA PRO A 310 -23.35 -0.12 -19.25
C PRO A 310 -24.07 -0.06 -17.91
N SER A 311 -25.30 -0.58 -17.85
CA SER A 311 -26.10 -0.66 -16.60
C SER A 311 -25.37 -1.42 -15.49
N GLU A 312 -24.60 -2.44 -15.87
CA GLU A 312 -23.78 -3.25 -14.96
C GLU A 312 -22.64 -2.43 -14.35
N ALA A 313 -21.97 -1.59 -15.14
CA ALA A 313 -20.96 -0.66 -14.64
C ALA A 313 -21.54 0.33 -13.63
N ILE A 314 -22.71 0.90 -13.95
CA ILE A 314 -23.43 1.81 -13.05
C ILE A 314 -23.79 1.10 -11.75
N ARG A 315 -24.23 -0.17 -11.82
CA ARG A 315 -24.54 -0.98 -10.63
C ARG A 315 -23.31 -1.20 -9.78
N GLU A 316 -22.19 -1.68 -10.35
CA GLU A 316 -20.95 -1.91 -9.60
C GLU A 316 -20.41 -0.64 -8.93
N LEU A 317 -20.43 0.50 -9.65
CA LEU A 317 -20.06 1.81 -9.10
C LEU A 317 -20.98 2.23 -7.94
N THR A 318 -22.28 1.96 -8.07
CA THR A 318 -23.26 2.29 -7.03
C THR A 318 -23.05 1.43 -5.80
N GLU A 319 -22.93 0.12 -5.96
CA GLU A 319 -22.67 -0.85 -4.87
C GLU A 319 -21.38 -0.48 -4.12
N ASN A 320 -20.32 -0.12 -4.85
CA ASN A 320 -19.06 0.31 -4.26
C ASN A 320 -19.21 1.60 -3.44
N ASN A 321 -19.87 2.61 -4.01
CA ASN A 321 -20.13 3.86 -3.30
C ASN A 321 -21.01 3.65 -2.05
N GLU A 322 -22.00 2.76 -2.12
CA GLU A 322 -22.86 2.42 -0.99
C GLU A 322 -22.10 1.68 0.11
N PHE A 323 -21.22 0.76 -0.27
CA PHE A 323 -20.35 0.04 0.68
C PHE A 323 -19.52 1.04 1.48
N TRP A 324 -18.73 1.88 0.84
CA TRP A 324 -17.88 2.84 1.55
C TRP A 324 -18.67 3.88 2.34
N ARG A 325 -19.79 4.33 1.82
CA ARG A 325 -20.67 5.27 2.54
C ARG A 325 -21.27 4.64 3.79
N SER A 326 -21.68 3.36 3.74
CA SER A 326 -22.24 2.66 4.89
C SER A 326 -21.21 2.39 5.99
N HIS A 327 -19.93 2.27 5.63
CA HIS A 327 -18.82 2.07 6.56
C HIS A 327 -18.20 3.36 7.08
N LYS A 328 -18.60 4.53 6.55
CA LYS A 328 -18.04 5.81 6.99
C LYS A 328 -18.39 6.10 8.45
N THR A 329 -17.35 6.33 9.27
CA THR A 329 -17.46 6.57 10.72
C THR A 329 -16.63 7.77 11.13
N LYS A 330 -16.77 8.23 12.40
CA LYS A 330 -15.84 9.21 12.98
C LYS A 330 -14.40 8.69 13.04
N ALA A 331 -14.21 7.38 13.07
CA ALA A 331 -12.89 6.77 13.07
C ALA A 331 -12.20 6.92 11.71
N SER A 332 -12.94 6.85 10.58
CA SER A 332 -12.38 7.14 9.26
C SER A 332 -11.93 8.60 9.13
N ASP A 333 -12.69 9.56 9.69
CA ASP A 333 -12.28 10.99 9.69
C ASP A 333 -10.98 11.21 10.49
N VAL A 334 -10.74 10.43 11.55
CA VAL A 334 -9.49 10.46 12.32
C VAL A 334 -8.37 9.80 11.51
N GLN A 335 -8.64 8.67 10.86
CA GLN A 335 -7.70 7.98 9.99
C GLN A 335 -7.21 8.88 8.86
N ASP A 336 -8.10 9.61 8.20
CA ASP A 336 -7.76 10.57 7.14
C ASP A 336 -6.75 11.62 7.64
N LYS A 337 -6.96 12.17 8.84
CA LYS A 337 -6.04 13.14 9.44
C LYS A 337 -4.68 12.54 9.81
N VAL A 338 -4.68 11.32 10.33
CA VAL A 338 -3.44 10.60 10.68
C VAL A 338 -2.66 10.27 9.40
N ASN A 339 -3.35 9.80 8.36
CA ASN A 339 -2.74 9.51 7.07
C ASN A 339 -2.18 10.79 6.41
N ASP A 340 -2.92 11.89 6.42
CA ASP A 340 -2.46 13.18 5.91
C ASP A 340 -1.16 13.64 6.62
N ALA A 341 -1.13 13.57 7.94
CA ALA A 341 0.06 13.90 8.71
C ALA A 341 1.23 12.97 8.42
N TYR A 342 0.97 11.66 8.24
CA TYR A 342 1.96 10.67 7.89
C TYR A 342 2.56 10.95 6.51
N LEU A 343 1.74 11.18 5.48
CA LEU A 343 2.18 11.49 4.12
C LEU A 343 3.04 12.76 4.08
N LYS A 344 2.58 13.83 4.74
CA LYS A 344 3.33 15.09 4.84
C LYS A 344 4.68 14.92 5.55
N SER A 345 4.75 14.13 6.60
CA SER A 345 6.01 13.84 7.31
C SER A 345 7.04 13.11 6.45
N ASN A 346 6.59 12.40 5.42
CA ASN A 346 7.41 11.68 4.45
C ASN A 346 7.67 12.46 3.15
N GLY A 347 7.37 13.77 3.14
CA GLY A 347 7.70 14.66 2.01
C GLY A 347 6.62 14.70 0.91
N GLN A 348 5.42 14.18 1.16
CA GLN A 348 4.25 14.38 0.31
C GLN A 348 3.48 15.61 0.80
N ASP A 349 3.90 16.80 0.37
CA ASP A 349 3.36 18.08 0.85
C ASP A 349 1.84 18.22 0.66
N GLN A 350 1.29 17.56 -0.36
CA GLN A 350 -0.15 17.53 -0.64
C GLN A 350 -0.94 16.60 0.31
N GLY A 351 -0.26 15.71 1.06
CA GLY A 351 -0.90 14.77 1.95
C GLY A 351 -1.94 13.90 1.23
N ILE A 352 -3.16 13.79 1.76
CA ILE A 352 -4.25 13.03 1.13
C ILE A 352 -4.74 13.62 -0.20
N GLU A 353 -4.46 14.89 -0.52
CA GLU A 353 -4.76 15.46 -1.84
C GLU A 353 -3.95 14.81 -2.95
N SER A 354 -2.85 14.11 -2.63
CA SER A 354 -2.07 13.32 -3.59
C SER A 354 -2.89 12.21 -4.27
N TYR A 355 -3.97 11.75 -3.66
CA TYR A 355 -4.93 10.86 -4.32
C TYR A 355 -5.60 11.49 -5.55
N GLY A 356 -5.72 12.82 -5.59
CA GLY A 356 -6.20 13.58 -6.77
C GLY A 356 -5.24 13.57 -7.98
N GLN A 357 -3.97 13.21 -7.76
CA GLN A 357 -2.96 13.16 -8.84
C GLN A 357 -3.26 12.06 -9.88
N LEU A 358 -4.02 11.01 -9.50
CA LEU A 358 -4.34 9.92 -10.42
C LEU A 358 -5.01 10.43 -11.71
N THR A 359 -5.99 11.34 -11.61
CA THR A 359 -6.65 11.90 -12.80
C THR A 359 -5.64 12.58 -13.73
N THR A 360 -4.75 13.41 -13.18
CA THR A 360 -3.69 14.07 -13.96
C THR A 360 -2.77 13.06 -14.65
N LEU A 361 -2.36 12.01 -13.96
CA LEU A 361 -1.48 10.98 -14.51
C LEU A 361 -2.18 10.14 -15.61
N MET A 362 -3.46 9.83 -15.43
CA MET A 362 -4.26 9.14 -16.45
C MET A 362 -4.43 10.01 -17.71
N LEU A 363 -4.70 11.31 -17.56
CA LEU A 363 -4.80 12.24 -18.69
C LEU A 363 -3.45 12.42 -19.40
N THR A 364 -2.35 12.47 -18.64
CA THR A 364 -0.99 12.50 -19.21
C THR A 364 -0.74 11.25 -20.06
N TRP A 365 -1.10 10.08 -19.53
CA TRP A 365 -0.97 8.82 -20.27
C TRP A 365 -1.82 8.84 -21.55
N PHE A 366 -3.06 9.28 -21.48
CA PHE A 366 -3.99 9.34 -22.60
C PHE A 366 -3.43 10.21 -23.73
N LYS A 367 -2.98 11.42 -23.42
CA LYS A 367 -2.35 12.31 -24.40
C LYS A 367 -1.06 11.76 -25.00
N THR A 368 -0.22 11.15 -24.19
CA THR A 368 1.08 10.60 -24.67
C THR A 368 0.88 9.37 -25.57
N LYS A 369 -0.23 8.66 -25.45
CA LYS A 369 -0.58 7.55 -26.36
C LYS A 369 -1.18 8.02 -27.67
N GLY A 370 -1.60 9.28 -27.79
CA GLY A 370 -2.26 9.84 -28.98
C GLY A 370 -3.65 9.25 -29.23
N LEU A 371 -4.36 8.95 -28.15
CA LEU A 371 -5.71 8.37 -28.15
C LEU A 371 -6.77 9.47 -28.16
#